data_820af2620d41e30d79d8fd725f8d36e9
#
_entry.id   820af2620d41e30d79d8fd725f8d36e9
#
_cell.length_a   1.000
_cell.length_b   1.000
_cell.length_c   1.000
_cell.angle_alpha   90.00
_cell.angle_beta   90.00
_cell.angle_gamma   90.00
#
_symmetry.space_group_name_H-M   'P 1'
#
loop_
_entity.id
_entity.type
_entity.pdbx_description
1 polymer ?
#
loop_
_entity_poly.entity_id
_entity_poly.type
_entity_poly.pdbx_seq_one_letter_code
_entity_poly.pdbx_strand_id
1 'polypeptide(L)'
;AVLLMIIGAIASITPYLFIYDLISSALVGKNVTFLSAVPAVIAVALCELVHAVSYTAGLVLSHKAAFETLENLKKFLQERLETQPVGSVKDLGTGAIKKLFTDDIESIELLLAHMIPEGISNLAVIAVVLLTIVALDWQMALCTIIVLILGVIVSQQMYSIGIDKMGSYFAATKRLNNTIIEYVNGMEVVRIFNRQKDSGEKFEHAVASYRDQALGWYKICWPWMALYSSLFSNIMLYSL
;
A
#
# COMPACT_ATOMS: atom_id res chain seq x y z
N ALA A 1 1.95 11.50 16.06
CA ALA A 1 2.19 11.14 14.67
C ALA A 1 1.00 11.52 13.77
N VAL A 2 -0.15 10.85 13.89
CA VAL A 2 -1.34 11.00 13.02
C VAL A 2 -1.80 12.46 12.88
N LEU A 3 -1.91 13.21 13.97
CA LEU A 3 -2.34 14.62 13.90
C LEU A 3 -1.38 15.49 13.06
N LEU A 4 -0.08 15.27 13.18
CA LEU A 4 0.90 16.01 12.37
C LEU A 4 0.79 15.63 10.88
N MET A 5 0.55 14.38 10.57
CA MET A 5 0.33 13.93 9.19
C MET A 5 -0.95 14.50 8.60
N ILE A 6 -2.04 14.61 9.40
CA ILE A 6 -3.28 15.27 8.97
C ILE A 6 -3.04 16.76 8.69
N ILE A 7 -2.31 17.47 9.56
CA ILE A 7 -1.95 18.88 9.33
C ILE A 7 -1.15 19.03 8.04
N GLY A 8 -0.15 18.17 7.84
CA GLY A 8 0.62 18.11 6.61
C GLY A 8 -0.25 17.84 5.37
N ALA A 9 -1.17 16.89 5.49
CA ALA A 9 -2.10 16.52 4.42
C ALA A 9 -3.05 17.69 4.05
N ILE A 10 -3.59 18.42 5.03
CA ILE A 10 -4.40 19.61 4.76
C ILE A 10 -3.55 20.71 4.11
N ALA A 11 -2.32 20.91 4.58
CA ALA A 11 -1.41 21.88 3.99
C ALA A 11 -1.07 21.56 2.52
N SER A 12 -1.01 20.29 2.12
CA SER A 12 -0.74 19.88 0.73
C SER A 12 -1.90 20.18 -0.23
N ILE A 13 -3.12 20.35 0.27
CA ILE A 13 -4.30 20.68 -0.57
C ILE A 13 -4.43 22.18 -0.75
N THR A 14 -4.07 22.96 0.25
CA THR A 14 -4.23 24.42 0.28
C THR A 14 -3.61 25.14 -0.95
N PRO A 15 -2.45 24.74 -1.50
CA PRO A 15 -1.88 25.31 -2.73
C PRO A 15 -2.83 25.32 -3.92
N TYR A 16 -3.66 24.28 -4.07
CA TYR A 16 -4.61 24.16 -5.18
C TYR A 16 -5.69 25.25 -5.11
N LEU A 17 -6.08 25.69 -3.90
CA LEU A 17 -7.04 26.78 -3.73
C LEU A 17 -6.46 28.13 -4.18
N PHE A 18 -5.19 28.39 -3.88
CA PHE A 18 -4.51 29.60 -4.38
C PHE A 18 -4.34 29.61 -5.89
N ILE A 19 -4.03 28.43 -6.47
CA ILE A 19 -3.94 28.27 -7.93
C ILE A 19 -5.30 28.48 -8.58
N TYR A 20 -6.36 27.91 -8.01
CA TYR A 20 -7.73 28.10 -8.48
C TYR A 20 -8.14 29.57 -8.47
N ASP A 21 -7.89 30.33 -7.38
CA ASP A 21 -8.20 31.75 -7.29
C ASP A 21 -7.43 32.57 -8.33
N LEU A 22 -6.15 32.23 -8.57
CA LEU A 22 -5.33 32.90 -9.58
C LEU A 22 -5.86 32.67 -10.99
N ILE A 23 -6.22 31.42 -11.32
CA ILE A 23 -6.75 31.05 -12.63
C ILE A 23 -8.14 31.67 -12.85
N SER A 24 -9.02 31.59 -11.86
CA SER A 24 -10.37 32.17 -11.93
C SER A 24 -10.32 33.69 -12.13
N SER A 25 -9.41 34.37 -11.43
CA SER A 25 -9.17 35.80 -11.61
C SER A 25 -8.70 36.16 -13.03
N ALA A 26 -7.83 35.35 -13.62
CA ALA A 26 -7.35 35.52 -15.00
C ALA A 26 -8.48 35.30 -16.02
N LEU A 27 -9.33 34.29 -15.81
CA LEU A 27 -10.45 33.98 -16.73
C LEU A 27 -11.55 35.05 -16.69
N VAL A 28 -11.77 35.69 -15.55
CA VAL A 28 -12.73 36.81 -15.41
C VAL A 28 -12.17 38.14 -16.01
N GLY A 29 -10.97 38.10 -16.60
CA GLY A 29 -10.38 39.29 -17.27
C GLY A 29 -9.74 40.28 -16.30
N LYS A 30 -9.48 39.90 -15.05
CA LYS A 30 -8.65 40.73 -14.15
C LYS A 30 -7.20 40.72 -14.63
N ASN A 31 -6.56 41.88 -14.66
CA ASN A 31 -5.14 41.97 -15.00
C ASN A 31 -4.29 41.28 -13.94
N VAL A 32 -3.97 39.98 -14.17
CA VAL A 32 -3.04 39.25 -13.32
C VAL A 32 -1.63 39.64 -13.74
N THR A 33 -1.01 40.52 -12.98
CA THR A 33 0.40 40.91 -13.13
C THR A 33 1.30 40.01 -12.32
N PHE A 34 2.56 39.89 -12.69
CA PHE A 34 3.56 39.14 -11.91
C PHE A 34 3.54 39.56 -10.42
N LEU A 35 3.42 40.86 -10.15
CA LEU A 35 3.43 41.39 -8.79
C LEU A 35 2.19 40.96 -7.98
N SER A 36 1.04 40.80 -8.62
CA SER A 36 -0.19 40.33 -7.96
C SER A 36 -0.18 38.81 -7.69
N ALA A 37 0.65 38.04 -8.40
CA ALA A 37 0.80 36.61 -8.20
C ALA A 37 1.81 36.27 -7.06
N VAL A 38 2.73 37.17 -6.73
CA VAL A 38 3.77 36.92 -5.70
C VAL A 38 3.21 36.47 -4.35
N PRO A 39 2.14 37.05 -3.77
CA PRO A 39 1.58 36.58 -2.50
C PRO A 39 1.09 35.14 -2.57
N ALA A 40 0.45 34.74 -3.69
CA ALA A 40 -0.02 33.39 -3.88
C ALA A 40 1.14 32.38 -3.97
N VAL A 41 2.22 32.74 -4.68
CA VAL A 41 3.44 31.92 -4.78
C VAL A 41 4.09 31.73 -3.41
N ILE A 42 4.18 32.81 -2.60
CA ILE A 42 4.71 32.71 -1.23
C ILE A 42 3.81 31.84 -0.36
N ALA A 43 2.49 32.00 -0.44
CA ALA A 43 1.55 31.18 0.32
C ALA A 43 1.67 29.69 -0.05
N VAL A 44 1.76 29.38 -1.34
CA VAL A 44 2.02 27.99 -1.83
C VAL A 44 3.31 27.47 -1.24
N ALA A 45 4.42 28.21 -1.32
CA ALA A 45 5.70 27.77 -0.78
C ALA A 45 5.66 27.53 0.74
N LEU A 46 4.95 28.37 1.47
CA LEU A 46 4.76 28.19 2.92
C LEU A 46 3.91 26.96 3.23
N CYS A 47 2.84 26.71 2.48
CA CYS A 47 2.01 25.52 2.64
C CYS A 47 2.81 24.23 2.37
N GLU A 48 3.63 24.20 1.31
CA GLU A 48 4.50 23.07 1.01
C GLU A 48 5.57 22.84 2.09
N LEU A 49 6.11 23.93 2.66
CA LEU A 49 7.05 23.83 3.78
C LEU A 49 6.36 23.23 5.02
N VAL A 50 5.15 23.71 5.35
CA VAL A 50 4.35 23.16 6.46
C VAL A 50 4.03 21.69 6.20
N HIS A 51 3.63 21.33 4.97
CA HIS A 51 3.40 19.94 4.57
C HIS A 51 4.65 19.09 4.82
N ALA A 52 5.79 19.48 4.24
CA ALA A 52 7.03 18.71 4.33
C ALA A 52 7.48 18.51 5.79
N VAL A 53 7.47 19.57 6.59
CA VAL A 53 7.89 19.50 8.00
C VAL A 53 6.92 18.67 8.84
N SER A 54 5.60 18.93 8.73
CA SER A 54 4.60 18.24 9.54
C SER A 54 4.48 16.75 9.17
N TYR A 55 4.50 16.44 7.88
CA TYR A 55 4.43 15.05 7.41
C TYR A 55 5.66 14.26 7.84
N THR A 56 6.86 14.80 7.62
CA THR A 56 8.12 14.15 8.03
C THR A 56 8.21 13.98 9.54
N ALA A 57 7.84 14.99 10.33
CA ALA A 57 7.80 14.87 11.78
C ALA A 57 6.79 13.81 12.24
N GLY A 58 5.63 13.75 11.60
CA GLY A 58 4.62 12.71 11.84
C GLY A 58 5.14 11.32 11.55
N LEU A 59 5.84 11.14 10.42
CA LEU A 59 6.44 9.86 10.02
C LEU A 59 7.53 9.41 10.99
N VAL A 60 8.44 10.30 11.37
CA VAL A 60 9.50 10.00 12.38
C VAL A 60 8.89 9.55 13.70
N LEU A 61 7.85 10.24 14.19
CA LEU A 61 7.16 9.85 15.42
C LEU A 61 6.42 8.50 15.28
N SER A 62 5.90 8.20 14.10
CA SER A 62 5.24 6.93 13.82
C SER A 62 6.23 5.77 13.85
N HIS A 63 7.36 5.90 13.16
CA HIS A 63 8.44 4.90 13.21
C HIS A 63 8.96 4.68 14.62
N LYS A 64 9.19 5.77 15.37
CA LYS A 64 9.64 5.66 16.77
C LYS A 64 8.65 4.84 17.61
N ALA A 65 7.36 5.14 17.52
CA ALA A 65 6.32 4.40 18.24
C ALA A 65 6.23 2.93 17.78
N ALA A 66 6.39 2.67 16.48
CA ALA A 66 6.41 1.32 15.92
C ALA A 66 7.59 0.53 16.50
N PHE A 67 8.83 1.04 16.44
CA PHE A 67 10.00 0.35 16.96
C PHE A 67 9.94 0.11 18.48
N GLU A 68 9.45 1.07 19.27
CA GLU A 68 9.21 0.87 20.69
C GLU A 68 8.19 -0.26 20.95
N THR A 69 7.14 -0.33 20.13
CA THR A 69 6.14 -1.40 20.22
C THR A 69 6.73 -2.76 19.85
N LEU A 70 7.53 -2.83 18.77
CA LEU A 70 8.20 -4.06 18.34
C LEU A 70 9.21 -4.55 19.40
N GLU A 71 9.97 -3.64 20.00
CA GLU A 71 10.90 -3.98 21.09
C GLU A 71 10.15 -4.61 22.27
N ASN A 72 9.06 -3.96 22.71
CA ASN A 72 8.24 -4.47 23.80
C ASN A 72 7.60 -5.82 23.46
N LEU A 73 7.16 -6.02 22.22
CA LEU A 73 6.59 -7.28 21.76
C LEU A 73 7.65 -8.40 21.73
N LYS A 74 8.88 -8.11 21.27
CA LYS A 74 9.99 -9.07 21.28
C LYS A 74 10.36 -9.47 22.71
N LYS A 75 10.43 -8.52 23.64
CA LYS A 75 10.68 -8.79 25.07
C LYS A 75 9.57 -9.66 25.68
N PHE A 76 8.31 -9.29 25.45
CA PHE A 76 7.16 -10.06 25.92
C PHE A 76 7.17 -11.50 25.41
N LEU A 77 7.49 -11.71 24.14
CA LEU A 77 7.57 -13.06 23.56
C LEU A 77 8.74 -13.85 24.14
N GLN A 78 9.90 -13.20 24.37
CA GLN A 78 11.05 -13.84 25.03
C GLN A 78 10.66 -14.32 26.42
N GLU A 79 10.08 -13.46 27.27
CA GLU A 79 9.63 -13.82 28.60
C GLU A 79 8.63 -14.99 28.59
N ARG A 80 7.72 -14.99 27.60
CA ARG A 80 6.74 -16.07 27.43
C ARG A 80 7.40 -17.39 27.04
N LEU A 81 8.40 -17.37 26.15
CA LEU A 81 9.13 -18.57 25.75
C LEU A 81 9.97 -19.15 26.91
N GLU A 82 10.57 -18.29 27.72
CA GLU A 82 11.37 -18.72 28.90
C GLU A 82 10.53 -19.41 29.97
N THR A 83 9.24 -19.05 30.06
CA THR A 83 8.30 -19.66 31.02
C THR A 83 7.67 -20.96 30.55
N GLN A 84 7.83 -21.33 29.28
CA GLN A 84 7.25 -22.54 28.71
C GLN A 84 8.14 -23.78 28.99
N PRO A 85 7.51 -24.97 29.10
CA PRO A 85 8.27 -26.23 29.17
C PRO A 85 9.17 -26.40 27.93
N VAL A 86 10.42 -26.83 28.13
CA VAL A 86 11.41 -27.02 27.07
C VAL A 86 10.89 -27.93 25.93
N GLY A 87 10.06 -28.93 26.26
CA GLY A 87 9.41 -29.80 25.28
C GLY A 87 8.54 -29.01 24.30
N SER A 88 7.65 -28.18 24.83
CA SER A 88 6.75 -27.35 24.02
C SER A 88 7.50 -26.39 23.11
N VAL A 89 8.59 -25.80 23.58
CA VAL A 89 9.45 -24.90 22.78
C VAL A 89 10.16 -25.68 21.66
N LYS A 90 10.61 -26.92 21.93
CA LYS A 90 11.21 -27.81 20.91
C LYS A 90 10.19 -28.23 19.85
N ASP A 91 8.96 -28.52 20.26
CA ASP A 91 7.87 -28.93 19.36
C ASP A 91 7.49 -27.80 18.36
N LEU A 92 7.60 -26.52 18.76
CA LEU A 92 7.43 -25.39 17.85
C LEU A 92 8.52 -25.34 16.77
N GLY A 93 9.69 -25.83 17.05
CA GLY A 93 10.84 -25.82 16.16
C GLY A 93 11.54 -24.45 16.07
N THR A 94 12.87 -24.49 15.99
CA THR A 94 13.71 -23.27 15.95
C THR A 94 13.41 -22.37 14.75
N GLY A 95 13.02 -22.95 13.62
CA GLY A 95 12.66 -22.21 12.40
C GLY A 95 11.38 -21.37 12.57
N ALA A 96 10.36 -21.93 13.23
CA ALA A 96 9.13 -21.20 13.50
C ALA A 96 9.35 -20.06 14.51
N ILE A 97 10.12 -20.32 15.57
CA ILE A 97 10.47 -19.29 16.55
C ILE A 97 11.29 -18.17 15.89
N LYS A 98 12.29 -18.52 15.08
CA LYS A 98 13.06 -17.52 14.33
C LYS A 98 12.14 -16.67 13.45
N LYS A 99 11.27 -17.30 12.66
CA LYS A 99 10.32 -16.59 11.80
C LYS A 99 9.44 -15.63 12.59
N LEU A 100 8.94 -16.05 13.75
CA LEU A 100 8.12 -15.20 14.62
C LEU A 100 8.86 -13.93 15.04
N PHE A 101 10.15 -14.04 15.45
CA PHE A 101 10.94 -12.92 15.91
C PHE A 101 11.46 -12.00 14.80
N THR A 102 11.70 -12.52 13.61
CA THR A 102 12.20 -11.74 12.47
C THR A 102 11.08 -11.29 11.56
N ASP A 103 10.35 -12.22 10.94
CA ASP A 103 9.45 -11.89 9.83
C ASP A 103 8.07 -11.43 10.32
N ASP A 104 7.47 -12.17 11.26
CA ASP A 104 6.08 -11.92 11.68
C ASP A 104 5.99 -10.63 12.53
N ILE A 105 6.94 -10.40 13.46
CA ILE A 105 6.98 -9.16 14.24
C ILE A 105 7.35 -7.96 13.38
N GLU A 106 8.32 -8.09 12.45
CA GLU A 106 8.70 -7.00 11.56
C GLU A 106 7.57 -6.60 10.60
N SER A 107 6.70 -7.54 10.23
CA SER A 107 5.52 -7.21 9.43
C SER A 107 4.56 -6.23 10.12
N ILE A 108 4.56 -6.18 11.46
CA ILE A 108 3.76 -5.25 12.27
C ILE A 108 4.28 -3.82 12.13
N GLU A 109 5.57 -3.62 11.86
CA GLU A 109 6.13 -2.29 11.62
C GLU A 109 5.41 -1.59 10.47
N LEU A 110 5.22 -2.27 9.35
CA LEU A 110 4.54 -1.72 8.18
C LEU A 110 3.13 -1.24 8.53
N LEU A 111 2.41 -2.00 9.36
CA LEU A 111 1.08 -1.63 9.82
C LEU A 111 1.10 -0.37 10.71
N LEU A 112 1.99 -0.35 11.72
CA LEU A 112 2.03 0.71 12.73
C LEU A 112 2.70 1.99 12.21
N ALA A 113 3.78 1.86 11.44
CA ALA A 113 4.53 3.02 10.94
C ALA A 113 3.89 3.68 9.73
N HIS A 114 3.23 2.91 8.86
CA HIS A 114 2.71 3.39 7.58
C HIS A 114 1.20 3.22 7.43
N MET A 115 0.68 1.98 7.45
CA MET A 115 -0.72 1.74 7.06
C MET A 115 -1.73 2.49 7.91
N ILE A 116 -1.55 2.53 9.24
CA ILE A 116 -2.48 3.23 10.13
C ILE A 116 -2.33 4.76 10.00
N PRO A 117 -1.16 5.38 10.18
CA PRO A 117 -1.05 6.82 10.17
C PRO A 117 -1.27 7.43 8.79
N GLU A 118 -0.73 6.82 7.72
CA GLU A 118 -0.95 7.27 6.35
C GLU A 118 -2.39 7.01 5.89
N GLY A 119 -2.97 5.87 6.25
CA GLY A 119 -4.36 5.55 5.94
C GLY A 119 -5.34 6.56 6.52
N ILE A 120 -5.19 6.93 7.80
CA ILE A 120 -6.03 7.95 8.45
C ILE A 120 -5.78 9.33 7.83
N SER A 121 -4.53 9.68 7.55
CA SER A 121 -4.17 10.95 6.90
C SER A 121 -4.79 11.06 5.51
N ASN A 122 -4.71 10.00 4.69
CA ASN A 122 -5.31 9.96 3.35
C ASN A 122 -6.84 10.06 3.39
N LEU A 123 -7.50 9.44 4.37
CA LEU A 123 -8.94 9.61 4.57
C LEU A 123 -9.30 11.07 4.91
N ALA A 124 -8.49 11.74 5.72
CA ALA A 124 -8.66 13.15 6.02
C ALA A 124 -8.48 14.02 4.75
N VAL A 125 -7.51 13.71 3.89
CA VAL A 125 -7.34 14.36 2.58
C VAL A 125 -8.61 14.25 1.75
N ILE A 126 -9.14 13.04 1.59
CA ILE A 126 -10.36 12.79 0.81
C ILE A 126 -11.52 13.62 1.37
N ALA A 127 -11.71 13.63 2.69
CA ALA A 127 -12.76 14.39 3.34
C ALA A 127 -12.62 15.90 3.09
N VAL A 128 -11.42 16.46 3.25
CA VAL A 128 -11.16 17.90 3.03
C VAL A 128 -11.36 18.27 1.56
N VAL A 129 -10.88 17.46 0.62
CA VAL A 129 -11.07 17.69 -0.82
C VAL A 129 -12.56 17.68 -1.16
N LEU A 130 -13.32 16.70 -0.70
CA LEU A 130 -14.76 16.63 -0.96
C LEU A 130 -15.50 17.84 -0.36
N LEU A 131 -15.19 18.24 0.87
CA LEU A 131 -15.78 19.43 1.50
C LEU A 131 -15.45 20.70 0.70
N THR A 132 -14.22 20.80 0.20
CA THR A 132 -13.80 21.94 -0.63
C THR A 132 -14.58 21.98 -1.94
N ILE A 133 -14.72 20.85 -2.64
CA ILE A 133 -15.47 20.77 -3.90
C ILE A 133 -16.95 21.09 -3.67
N VAL A 134 -17.56 20.60 -2.58
CA VAL A 134 -18.95 20.92 -2.21
C VAL A 134 -19.12 22.43 -1.98
N ALA A 135 -18.15 23.08 -1.34
CA ALA A 135 -18.19 24.51 -1.07
C ALA A 135 -18.01 25.37 -2.34
N LEU A 136 -17.27 24.88 -3.33
CA LEU A 136 -17.05 25.56 -4.61
C LEU A 136 -18.22 25.34 -5.59
N ASP A 137 -18.57 24.08 -5.80
CA ASP A 137 -19.65 23.67 -6.70
C ASP A 137 -20.21 22.30 -6.29
N TRP A 138 -21.47 22.28 -5.84
CA TRP A 138 -22.13 21.06 -5.40
C TRP A 138 -22.39 20.06 -6.53
N GLN A 139 -22.51 20.52 -7.81
CA GLN A 139 -22.73 19.67 -8.96
C GLN A 139 -21.45 18.89 -9.29
N MET A 140 -20.29 19.56 -9.24
CA MET A 140 -18.98 18.90 -9.36
C MET A 140 -18.74 17.89 -8.22
N ALA A 141 -19.14 18.24 -7.01
CA ALA A 141 -19.04 17.31 -5.88
C ALA A 141 -19.86 16.04 -6.09
N LEU A 142 -21.07 16.18 -6.63
CA LEU A 142 -21.95 15.03 -6.94
C LEU A 142 -21.33 14.13 -8.00
N CYS A 143 -20.80 14.69 -9.08
CA CYS A 143 -20.08 13.92 -10.10
C CYS A 143 -18.87 13.17 -9.50
N THR A 144 -18.06 13.86 -8.68
CA THR A 144 -16.89 13.26 -8.02
C THR A 144 -17.30 12.10 -7.10
N ILE A 145 -18.36 12.27 -6.29
CA ILE A 145 -18.87 11.22 -5.41
C ILE A 145 -19.36 10.00 -6.22
N ILE A 146 -20.06 10.22 -7.31
CA ILE A 146 -20.52 9.11 -8.19
C ILE A 146 -19.30 8.32 -8.70
N VAL A 147 -18.26 8.99 -9.20
CA VAL A 147 -17.05 8.33 -9.70
C VAL A 147 -16.33 7.57 -8.58
N LEU A 148 -16.24 8.14 -7.38
CA LEU A 148 -15.66 7.46 -6.22
C LEU A 148 -16.45 6.19 -5.85
N ILE A 149 -17.78 6.25 -5.82
CA ILE A 149 -18.62 5.09 -5.53
C ILE A 149 -18.43 4.01 -6.60
N LEU A 150 -18.43 4.38 -7.89
CA LEU A 150 -18.16 3.45 -8.98
C LEU A 150 -16.77 2.81 -8.84
N GLY A 151 -15.75 3.58 -8.48
CA GLY A 151 -14.41 3.08 -8.23
C GLY A 151 -14.35 2.06 -7.08
N VAL A 152 -15.06 2.31 -5.99
CA VAL A 152 -15.18 1.37 -4.86
C VAL A 152 -15.89 0.08 -5.30
N ILE A 153 -16.98 0.18 -6.07
CA ILE A 153 -17.70 -0.99 -6.59
C ILE A 153 -16.80 -1.82 -7.50
N VAL A 154 -16.08 -1.19 -8.42
CA VAL A 154 -15.14 -1.86 -9.34
C VAL A 154 -14.02 -2.56 -8.56
N SER A 155 -13.44 -1.89 -7.55
CA SER A 155 -12.41 -2.47 -6.68
C SER A 155 -12.92 -3.67 -5.91
N GLN A 156 -14.14 -3.58 -5.36
CA GLN A 156 -14.76 -4.67 -4.61
C GLN A 156 -15.02 -5.88 -5.51
N GLN A 157 -15.52 -5.67 -6.73
CA GLN A 157 -15.73 -6.74 -7.70
C GLN A 157 -14.41 -7.40 -8.10
N MET A 158 -13.37 -6.62 -8.40
CA MET A 158 -12.04 -7.13 -8.70
C MET A 158 -11.50 -8.00 -7.56
N TYR A 159 -11.62 -7.53 -6.32
CA TYR A 159 -11.19 -8.28 -5.14
C TYR A 159 -11.98 -9.59 -4.96
N SER A 160 -13.30 -9.51 -5.03
CA SER A 160 -14.20 -10.68 -4.86
C SER A 160 -13.91 -11.79 -5.89
N ILE A 161 -13.75 -11.41 -7.17
CA ILE A 161 -13.46 -12.37 -8.25
C ILE A 161 -12.01 -12.89 -8.15
N GLY A 162 -11.08 -12.02 -7.73
CA GLY A 162 -9.66 -12.35 -7.61
C GLY A 162 -9.34 -13.30 -6.45
N ILE A 163 -10.09 -13.25 -5.34
CA ILE A 163 -9.77 -13.98 -4.10
C ILE A 163 -9.81 -15.50 -4.29
N ASP A 164 -10.73 -16.02 -5.08
CA ASP A 164 -10.86 -17.45 -5.35
C ASP A 164 -9.64 -18.00 -6.10
N LYS A 165 -9.08 -17.21 -7.04
CA LYS A 165 -7.89 -17.58 -7.80
C LYS A 165 -6.59 -17.33 -7.04
N MET A 166 -6.59 -16.37 -6.12
CA MET A 166 -5.45 -16.05 -5.26
C MET A 166 -5.02 -17.27 -4.43
N GLY A 167 -5.97 -18.06 -3.92
CA GLY A 167 -5.69 -19.30 -3.20
C GLY A 167 -4.90 -20.32 -4.05
N SER A 168 -5.30 -20.49 -5.31
CA SER A 168 -4.60 -21.37 -6.26
C SER A 168 -3.19 -20.89 -6.59
N TYR A 169 -3.03 -19.57 -6.75
CA TYR A 169 -1.73 -18.92 -6.97
C TYR A 169 -0.78 -19.15 -5.78
N PHE A 170 -1.23 -18.90 -4.55
CA PHE A 170 -0.42 -19.13 -3.35
C PHE A 170 -0.07 -20.61 -3.15
N ALA A 171 -0.98 -21.52 -3.46
CA ALA A 171 -0.71 -22.95 -3.42
C ALA A 171 0.37 -23.36 -4.45
N ALA A 172 0.34 -22.77 -5.66
CA ALA A 172 1.36 -23.00 -6.68
C ALA A 172 2.72 -22.40 -6.27
N THR A 173 2.74 -21.20 -5.69
CA THR A 173 3.93 -20.54 -5.13
C THR A 173 4.57 -21.41 -4.05
N LYS A 174 3.77 -21.93 -3.12
CA LYS A 174 4.25 -22.81 -2.05
C LYS A 174 4.85 -24.11 -2.62
N ARG A 175 4.22 -24.72 -3.63
CA ARG A 175 4.75 -25.91 -4.30
C ARG A 175 6.07 -25.62 -4.98
N LEU A 176 6.16 -24.51 -5.72
CA LEU A 176 7.40 -24.09 -6.37
C LEU A 176 8.53 -23.90 -5.35
N ASN A 177 8.28 -23.17 -4.27
CA ASN A 177 9.27 -22.96 -3.21
C ASN A 177 9.75 -24.27 -2.59
N ASN A 178 8.82 -25.21 -2.30
CA ASN A 178 9.18 -26.52 -1.77
C ASN A 178 10.02 -27.31 -2.79
N THR A 179 9.68 -27.26 -4.08
CA THR A 179 10.44 -27.92 -5.16
C THR A 179 11.85 -27.31 -5.29
N ILE A 180 12.00 -26.00 -5.14
CA ILE A 180 13.32 -25.33 -5.13
C ILE A 180 14.16 -25.85 -3.96
N ILE A 181 13.60 -25.88 -2.75
CA ILE A 181 14.30 -26.36 -1.55
C ILE A 181 14.71 -27.83 -1.72
N GLU A 182 13.79 -28.68 -2.20
CA GLU A 182 14.06 -30.10 -2.46
C GLU A 182 15.15 -30.28 -3.51
N TYR A 183 15.11 -29.48 -4.61
CA TYR A 183 16.10 -29.50 -5.67
C TYR A 183 17.50 -29.12 -5.16
N VAL A 184 17.59 -28.03 -4.39
CA VAL A 184 18.87 -27.54 -3.84
C VAL A 184 19.45 -28.54 -2.84
N ASN A 185 18.64 -29.03 -1.90
CA ASN A 185 19.08 -29.96 -0.87
C ASN A 185 19.37 -31.35 -1.43
N GLY A 186 18.66 -31.77 -2.49
CA GLY A 186 18.86 -33.07 -3.14
C GLY A 186 19.91 -33.10 -4.26
N MET A 187 20.51 -31.95 -4.60
CA MET A 187 21.38 -31.82 -5.77
C MET A 187 22.58 -32.78 -5.74
N GLU A 188 23.16 -33.05 -4.58
CA GLU A 188 24.25 -33.98 -4.40
C GLU A 188 23.83 -35.42 -4.76
N VAL A 189 22.68 -35.85 -4.22
CA VAL A 189 22.10 -37.18 -4.49
C VAL A 189 21.72 -37.32 -5.96
N VAL A 190 21.08 -36.29 -6.54
CA VAL A 190 20.71 -36.26 -7.96
C VAL A 190 21.93 -36.43 -8.87
N ARG A 191 23.08 -35.82 -8.52
CA ARG A 191 24.35 -35.98 -9.26
C ARG A 191 24.95 -37.36 -9.13
N ILE A 192 24.97 -37.92 -7.91
CA ILE A 192 25.54 -39.26 -7.66
C ILE A 192 24.78 -40.35 -8.43
N PHE A 193 23.43 -40.24 -8.48
CA PHE A 193 22.58 -41.22 -9.15
C PHE A 193 22.26 -40.88 -10.61
N ASN A 194 22.84 -39.82 -11.17
CA ASN A 194 22.64 -39.34 -12.54
C ASN A 194 21.15 -39.10 -12.92
N ARG A 195 20.36 -38.56 -11.95
CA ARG A 195 18.92 -38.31 -12.09
C ARG A 195 18.58 -36.84 -12.38
N GLN A 196 19.49 -36.13 -13.07
CA GLN A 196 19.29 -34.67 -13.35
C GLN A 196 18.05 -34.41 -14.22
N LYS A 197 17.75 -35.34 -15.16
CA LYS A 197 16.60 -35.17 -16.05
C LYS A 197 15.27 -35.22 -15.28
N ASP A 198 15.09 -36.23 -14.44
CA ASP A 198 13.84 -36.41 -13.67
C ASP A 198 13.62 -35.25 -12.70
N SER A 199 14.68 -34.77 -12.05
CA SER A 199 14.64 -33.65 -11.13
C SER A 199 14.37 -32.33 -11.87
N GLY A 200 14.93 -32.15 -13.08
CA GLY A 200 14.68 -30.99 -13.94
C GLY A 200 13.23 -30.92 -14.42
N GLU A 201 12.67 -32.06 -14.89
CA GLU A 201 11.27 -32.14 -15.32
C GLU A 201 10.30 -31.77 -14.17
N LYS A 202 10.54 -32.23 -12.95
CA LYS A 202 9.75 -31.88 -11.77
C LYS A 202 9.78 -30.36 -11.49
N PHE A 203 10.96 -29.76 -11.62
CA PHE A 203 11.14 -28.33 -11.44
C PHE A 203 10.42 -27.53 -12.53
N GLU A 204 10.58 -27.92 -13.82
CA GLU A 204 9.90 -27.27 -14.95
C GLU A 204 8.37 -27.33 -14.81
N HIS A 205 7.83 -28.46 -14.37
CA HIS A 205 6.40 -28.61 -14.09
C HIS A 205 5.94 -27.68 -12.97
N ALA A 206 6.71 -27.50 -11.90
CA ALA A 206 6.37 -26.59 -10.81
C ALA A 206 6.38 -25.13 -11.28
N VAL A 207 7.36 -24.72 -12.10
CA VAL A 207 7.46 -23.40 -12.71
C VAL A 207 6.30 -23.15 -13.67
N ALA A 208 5.98 -24.11 -14.55
CA ALA A 208 4.87 -24.00 -15.48
C ALA A 208 3.52 -23.85 -14.73
N SER A 209 3.30 -24.67 -13.71
CA SER A 209 2.10 -24.57 -12.86
C SER A 209 1.98 -23.20 -12.18
N TYR A 210 3.07 -22.69 -11.62
CA TYR A 210 3.11 -21.35 -11.03
C TYR A 210 2.76 -20.27 -12.06
N ARG A 211 3.41 -20.30 -13.23
CA ARG A 211 3.14 -19.36 -14.34
C ARG A 211 1.66 -19.39 -14.73
N ASP A 212 1.09 -20.56 -14.91
CA ASP A 212 -0.27 -20.71 -15.41
C ASP A 212 -1.30 -20.24 -14.38
N GLN A 213 -1.08 -20.50 -13.09
CA GLN A 213 -1.93 -19.96 -12.01
C GLN A 213 -1.79 -18.44 -11.88
N ALA A 214 -0.57 -17.90 -11.98
CA ALA A 214 -0.33 -16.46 -11.95
C ALA A 214 -1.03 -15.75 -13.11
N LEU A 215 -0.82 -16.24 -14.34
CA LEU A 215 -1.48 -15.68 -15.54
C LEU A 215 -2.99 -15.81 -15.47
N GLY A 216 -3.50 -16.94 -14.98
CA GLY A 216 -4.94 -17.14 -14.77
C GLY A 216 -5.55 -16.11 -13.83
N TRP A 217 -4.86 -15.82 -12.72
CA TRP A 217 -5.28 -14.80 -11.79
C TRP A 217 -5.22 -13.39 -12.38
N TYR A 218 -4.09 -13.02 -13.00
CA TYR A 218 -3.93 -11.70 -13.64
C TYR A 218 -4.95 -11.46 -14.74
N LYS A 219 -5.21 -12.43 -15.64
CA LYS A 219 -6.18 -12.29 -16.73
C LYS A 219 -7.59 -11.96 -16.25
N ILE A 220 -7.97 -12.45 -15.08
CA ILE A 220 -9.28 -12.15 -14.47
C ILE A 220 -9.30 -10.76 -13.87
N CYS A 221 -8.19 -10.31 -13.27
CA CYS A 221 -8.10 -8.99 -12.65
C CYS A 221 -7.87 -7.84 -13.64
N TRP A 222 -7.20 -8.10 -14.78
CA TRP A 222 -6.82 -7.05 -15.75
C TRP A 222 -7.98 -6.18 -16.25
N PRO A 223 -9.15 -6.71 -16.65
CA PRO A 223 -10.25 -5.86 -17.11
C PRO A 223 -10.73 -4.90 -16.02
N TRP A 224 -10.84 -5.39 -14.80
CA TRP A 224 -11.25 -4.59 -13.66
C TRP A 224 -10.21 -3.55 -13.27
N MET A 225 -8.93 -3.91 -13.33
CA MET A 225 -7.82 -3.00 -13.09
C MET A 225 -7.74 -1.91 -14.15
N ALA A 226 -7.96 -2.24 -15.41
CA ALA A 226 -8.03 -1.27 -16.50
C ALA A 226 -9.21 -0.31 -16.32
N LEU A 227 -10.40 -0.83 -15.94
CA LEU A 227 -11.57 -0.01 -15.66
C LEU A 227 -11.33 0.91 -14.46
N TYR A 228 -10.78 0.38 -13.37
CA TYR A 228 -10.40 1.17 -12.19
C TYR A 228 -9.42 2.30 -12.56
N SER A 229 -8.33 1.97 -13.25
CA SER A 229 -7.34 2.97 -13.68
C SER A 229 -7.97 4.02 -14.59
N SER A 230 -8.87 3.64 -15.51
CA SER A 230 -9.57 4.59 -16.39
C SER A 230 -10.45 5.55 -15.59
N LEU A 231 -11.19 5.06 -14.60
CA LEU A 231 -12.03 5.90 -13.75
C LEU A 231 -11.24 6.93 -12.96
N PHE A 232 -10.12 6.52 -12.33
CA PHE A 232 -9.36 7.41 -11.46
C PHE A 232 -8.34 8.28 -12.20
N SER A 233 -7.74 7.81 -13.29
CA SER A 233 -6.78 8.61 -14.06
C SER A 233 -7.43 9.78 -14.80
N ASN A 234 -8.73 9.70 -15.10
CA ASN A 234 -9.45 10.68 -15.89
C ASN A 234 -10.54 11.42 -15.07
N ILE A 235 -10.47 11.38 -13.75
CA ILE A 235 -11.48 11.99 -12.87
C ILE A 235 -11.67 13.49 -13.18
N MET A 236 -10.62 14.19 -13.59
CA MET A 236 -10.70 15.58 -14.03
C MET A 236 -11.50 15.78 -15.33
N LEU A 237 -11.52 14.79 -16.24
CA LEU A 237 -12.26 14.87 -17.50
C LEU A 237 -13.78 14.74 -17.30
N TYR A 238 -14.20 14.08 -16.21
CA TYR A 238 -15.62 13.92 -15.91
C TYR A 238 -16.23 15.13 -15.21
N SER A 239 -15.40 16.07 -14.77
CA SER A 239 -15.79 17.31 -14.09
C SER A 239 -15.77 18.55 -15.01
N LEU A 240 -15.33 18.41 -16.26
CA LEU A 240 -15.38 19.43 -17.31
C LEU A 240 -16.68 19.34 -18.10
#